data_9a840fe94cbc6252d0c98cab0ca7d64d
#
_entry.id   9a840fe94cbc6252d0c98cab0ca7d64d
#
_cell.length_a   1.000
_cell.length_b   1.000
_cell.length_c   1.000
_cell.angle_alpha   90.00
_cell.angle_beta   90.00
_cell.angle_gamma   90.00
#
_symmetry.space_group_name_H-M   'P 1'
#
loop_
_entity.id
_entity.type
_entity.pdbx_description
1 polymer ?
#
loop_
_entity_poly.entity_id
_entity_poly.type
_entity_poly.pdbx_seq_one_letter_code
_entity_poly.pdbx_strand_id
1 'polypeptide(L)'
;LADAASRAVVTPNVDTIYTQAFLDVGSEPMLYGVPQTDRFFNVQVLDAWTNTAAVLEAPGLYAITRSDWQGELPEGVQRIDVPTTRVWTIARIVLSGQEDLPNVRAIQDKMQLMPLSAYQMDRWTAPAGTYDPAYDFVPVQHVLALSPQEFFDTANQLMETNPPAAADAPVLRELAALHVGPGEKFDDKALGLFSGLRWKLMLLQLKGKLKAEAANYAQQMGQWIYYGDPIGDFGTAYTYRAMVALMGLG
;
A
#
# COMPACT_ATOMS: atom_id res chain seq x y z
N LEU A 1 -13.98 11.86 8.85
CA LEU A 1 -14.83 10.95 8.05
C LEU A 1 -14.80 11.37 6.61
N ALA A 2 -14.72 10.39 5.71
CA ALA A 2 -14.95 10.64 4.30
C ALA A 2 -16.40 11.08 4.08
N ASP A 3 -16.60 12.03 3.18
CA ASP A 3 -17.90 12.54 2.77
C ASP A 3 -18.00 12.56 1.23
N ALA A 4 -19.09 13.08 0.69
CA ALA A 4 -19.30 13.16 -0.74
C ALA A 4 -18.26 14.04 -1.48
N ALA A 5 -17.52 14.88 -0.76
CA ALA A 5 -16.46 15.72 -1.31
C ALA A 5 -15.07 15.08 -1.20
N SER A 6 -14.92 13.99 -0.44
CA SER A 6 -13.65 13.31 -0.24
C SER A 6 -13.09 12.75 -1.54
N ARG A 7 -11.80 12.97 -1.80
CA ARG A 7 -11.11 12.57 -3.04
C ARG A 7 -9.80 11.82 -2.80
N ALA A 8 -9.45 11.57 -1.54
CA ALA A 8 -8.23 10.86 -1.18
C ALA A 8 -8.21 9.40 -1.67
N VAL A 9 -9.39 8.78 -1.73
CA VAL A 9 -9.61 7.44 -2.30
C VAL A 9 -10.80 7.47 -3.25
N VAL A 10 -10.85 6.52 -4.18
CA VAL A 10 -11.88 6.48 -5.23
C VAL A 10 -13.24 6.06 -4.67
N THR A 11 -13.24 5.14 -3.71
CA THR A 11 -14.45 4.60 -3.07
C THR A 11 -14.30 4.62 -1.55
N PRO A 12 -14.56 5.78 -0.91
CA PRO A 12 -14.43 5.90 0.54
C PRO A 12 -15.47 5.02 1.25
N ASN A 13 -15.02 4.30 2.27
CA ASN A 13 -15.86 3.51 3.15
C ASN A 13 -16.48 4.42 4.23
N VAL A 14 -17.74 4.17 4.58
CA VAL A 14 -18.47 4.94 5.60
C VAL A 14 -18.79 4.13 6.86
N ASP A 15 -18.52 2.82 6.84
CA ASP A 15 -18.84 1.88 7.92
C ASP A 15 -17.68 1.66 8.89
N THR A 16 -16.48 2.10 8.51
CA THR A 16 -15.29 2.00 9.35
C THR A 16 -14.50 3.29 9.35
N ILE A 17 -13.79 3.54 10.44
CA ILE A 17 -12.79 4.60 10.54
C ILE A 17 -11.42 3.99 10.29
N TYR A 18 -10.64 4.68 9.45
CA TYR A 18 -9.30 4.25 9.09
C TYR A 18 -8.23 4.92 9.95
N THR A 19 -7.22 4.12 10.31
CA THR A 19 -5.90 4.60 10.74
C THR A 19 -4.87 4.05 9.76
N GLN A 20 -4.14 4.93 9.11
CA GLN A 20 -3.17 4.53 8.09
C GLN A 20 -1.78 5.01 8.47
N ALA A 21 -0.78 4.21 8.16
CA ALA A 21 0.61 4.60 8.26
C ALA A 21 1.43 3.97 7.14
N PHE A 22 2.35 4.77 6.59
CA PHE A 22 3.41 4.31 5.70
C PHE A 22 4.69 4.20 6.52
N LEU A 23 5.27 3.01 6.56
CA LEU A 23 6.42 2.68 7.39
C LEU A 23 7.63 2.42 6.53
N ASP A 24 8.81 2.68 7.08
CA ASP A 24 10.08 2.21 6.56
C ASP A 24 10.70 1.27 7.60
N VAL A 25 10.78 -0.01 7.26
CA VAL A 25 11.36 -1.06 8.10
C VAL A 25 12.75 -1.49 7.62
N GLY A 26 13.38 -0.66 6.79
CA GLY A 26 14.69 -0.97 6.19
C GLY A 26 15.83 -0.96 7.20
N SER A 27 15.78 -0.11 8.22
CA SER A 27 16.82 0.01 9.24
C SER A 27 16.53 -0.80 10.49
N GLU A 28 15.28 -0.86 10.92
CA GLU A 28 14.85 -1.60 12.12
C GLU A 28 13.35 -1.93 12.03
N PRO A 29 12.88 -2.91 12.83
CA PRO A 29 11.45 -3.20 12.94
C PRO A 29 10.64 -2.04 13.48
N MET A 30 9.40 -1.91 12.99
CA MET A 30 8.39 -1.03 13.58
C MET A 30 7.42 -1.84 14.42
N LEU A 31 7.25 -1.44 15.68
CA LEU A 31 6.26 -2.05 16.56
C LEU A 31 4.90 -1.41 16.35
N TYR A 32 3.89 -2.24 16.19
CA TYR A 32 2.50 -1.86 16.03
C TYR A 32 1.67 -2.45 17.17
N GLY A 33 1.17 -1.59 18.05
CA GLY A 33 0.33 -1.98 19.19
C GLY A 33 -1.15 -1.86 18.85
N VAL A 34 -1.88 -2.98 18.96
CA VAL A 34 -3.32 -3.05 18.79
C VAL A 34 -3.98 -3.15 20.16
N PRO A 35 -4.80 -2.18 20.59
CA PRO A 35 -5.40 -2.19 21.91
C PRO A 35 -6.51 -3.24 22.02
N GLN A 36 -6.79 -3.67 23.26
CA GLN A 36 -7.96 -4.49 23.55
C GLN A 36 -9.25 -3.71 23.27
N THR A 37 -10.15 -4.31 22.51
CA THR A 37 -11.48 -3.80 22.22
C THR A 37 -12.43 -4.97 21.95
N ASP A 38 -13.71 -4.77 22.26
CA ASP A 38 -14.82 -5.68 21.92
C ASP A 38 -15.42 -5.38 20.54
N ARG A 39 -14.93 -4.33 19.90
CA ARG A 39 -15.37 -3.86 18.59
C ARG A 39 -14.67 -4.62 17.49
N PHE A 40 -15.36 -4.91 16.39
CA PHE A 40 -14.72 -5.45 15.20
C PHE A 40 -13.68 -4.46 14.65
N PHE A 41 -12.50 -4.96 14.43
CA PHE A 41 -11.41 -4.26 13.76
C PHE A 41 -10.57 -5.24 12.93
N ASN A 42 -9.82 -4.73 11.99
CA ASN A 42 -8.67 -5.40 11.43
C ASN A 42 -7.55 -4.39 11.13
N VAL A 43 -6.31 -4.86 11.09
CA VAL A 43 -5.17 -4.10 10.59
C VAL A 43 -4.54 -4.90 9.46
N GLN A 44 -4.70 -4.41 8.25
CA GLN A 44 -4.05 -4.97 7.08
C GLN A 44 -2.65 -4.40 6.96
N VAL A 45 -1.66 -5.30 6.79
CA VAL A 45 -0.25 -4.96 6.58
C VAL A 45 0.08 -5.32 5.13
N LEU A 46 0.43 -4.32 4.32
CA LEU A 46 0.72 -4.49 2.90
C LEU A 46 2.19 -4.18 2.63
N ASP A 47 2.80 -4.96 1.73
CA ASP A 47 4.11 -4.66 1.18
C ASP A 47 4.07 -3.49 0.18
N ALA A 48 5.22 -3.08 -0.34
CA ALA A 48 5.31 -1.99 -1.33
C ALA A 48 4.60 -2.33 -2.65
N TRP A 49 4.33 -3.60 -2.92
CA TRP A 49 3.64 -4.10 -4.11
C TRP A 49 2.15 -4.31 -3.87
N THR A 50 1.64 -3.85 -2.72
CA THR A 50 0.25 -3.99 -2.28
C THR A 50 -0.23 -5.43 -2.05
N ASN A 51 0.71 -6.38 -1.87
CA ASN A 51 0.33 -7.69 -1.37
C ASN A 51 0.12 -7.63 0.14
N THR A 52 -0.86 -8.36 0.63
CA THR A 52 -1.17 -8.47 2.06
C THR A 52 -0.19 -9.44 2.72
N ALA A 53 0.71 -8.91 3.55
CA ALA A 53 1.64 -9.73 4.34
C ALA A 53 0.94 -10.33 5.56
N ALA A 54 0.03 -9.58 6.18
CA ALA A 54 -0.75 -10.04 7.33
C ALA A 54 -2.04 -9.25 7.50
N VAL A 55 -3.02 -9.87 8.18
CA VAL A 55 -4.20 -9.20 8.72
C VAL A 55 -4.23 -9.46 10.23
N LEU A 56 -4.14 -8.41 11.04
CA LEU A 56 -4.15 -8.49 12.48
C LEU A 56 -5.59 -8.29 12.96
N GLU A 57 -6.14 -9.32 13.58
CA GLU A 57 -7.52 -9.32 14.08
C GLU A 57 -7.61 -9.50 15.61
N ALA A 58 -6.45 -9.60 16.26
CA ALA A 58 -6.35 -9.73 17.71
C ALA A 58 -5.58 -8.56 18.34
N PRO A 59 -5.92 -8.16 19.58
CA PRO A 59 -5.11 -7.24 20.35
C PRO A 59 -3.72 -7.81 20.60
N GLY A 60 -2.71 -6.96 20.65
CA GLY A 60 -1.34 -7.40 20.88
C GLY A 60 -0.29 -6.41 20.41
N LEU A 61 0.96 -6.77 20.59
CA LEU A 61 2.11 -6.04 20.09
C LEU A 61 2.76 -6.85 18.96
N TYR A 62 2.86 -6.23 17.79
CA TYR A 62 3.36 -6.84 16.57
C TYR A 62 4.60 -6.09 16.10
N ALA A 63 5.63 -6.82 15.68
CA ALA A 63 6.81 -6.26 15.05
C ALA A 63 6.74 -6.49 13.54
N ILE A 64 6.60 -5.44 12.77
CA ILE A 64 6.67 -5.48 11.32
C ILE A 64 8.15 -5.40 10.95
N THR A 65 8.68 -6.46 10.35
CA THR A 65 10.10 -6.65 10.09
C THR A 65 10.35 -6.96 8.61
N ARG A 66 11.51 -6.59 8.10
CA ARG A 66 11.97 -7.21 6.85
C ARG A 66 12.19 -8.71 7.05
N SER A 67 11.89 -9.50 6.03
CA SER A 67 12.03 -10.96 6.09
C SER A 67 13.47 -11.42 6.33
N ASP A 68 14.47 -10.61 5.97
CA ASP A 68 15.90 -10.87 6.17
C ASP A 68 16.45 -10.31 7.49
N TRP A 69 15.64 -9.64 8.30
CA TRP A 69 16.07 -9.13 9.60
C TRP A 69 16.30 -10.26 10.61
N GLN A 70 17.47 -10.28 11.26
CA GLN A 70 17.95 -11.38 12.12
C GLN A 70 18.04 -11.00 13.61
N GLY A 71 17.53 -9.84 14.02
CA GLY A 71 17.57 -9.43 15.42
C GLY A 71 16.59 -10.20 16.31
N GLU A 72 16.66 -9.94 17.60
CA GLU A 72 15.77 -10.51 18.61
C GLU A 72 14.64 -9.54 18.95
N LEU A 73 13.44 -10.07 19.09
CA LEU A 73 12.26 -9.33 19.53
C LEU A 73 12.05 -9.51 21.03
N PRO A 74 11.48 -8.50 21.72
CA PRO A 74 11.06 -8.63 23.10
C PRO A 74 10.04 -9.77 23.28
N GLU A 75 10.01 -10.34 24.49
CA GLU A 75 9.06 -11.39 24.83
C GLU A 75 7.60 -10.93 24.62
N GLY A 76 6.77 -11.80 24.03
CA GLY A 76 5.36 -11.52 23.75
C GLY A 76 5.10 -10.69 22.51
N VAL A 77 6.13 -10.20 21.81
CA VAL A 77 5.98 -9.50 20.54
C VAL A 77 5.85 -10.50 19.39
N GLN A 78 4.78 -10.37 18.60
CA GLN A 78 4.52 -11.23 17.44
C GLN A 78 5.23 -10.68 16.21
N ARG A 79 5.94 -11.51 15.48
CA ARG A 79 6.69 -11.13 14.28
C ARG A 79 5.80 -11.20 13.04
N ILE A 80 5.86 -10.14 12.21
CA ILE A 80 5.24 -10.07 10.87
C ILE A 80 6.34 -9.77 9.86
N ASP A 81 6.63 -10.72 9.01
CA ASP A 81 7.65 -10.57 7.98
C ASP A 81 7.08 -9.93 6.70
N VAL A 82 7.81 -8.95 6.17
CA VAL A 82 7.49 -8.30 4.89
C VAL A 82 8.71 -8.34 3.96
N PRO A 83 8.51 -8.52 2.63
CA PRO A 83 9.62 -8.64 1.69
C PRO A 83 10.23 -7.29 1.29
N THR A 84 9.62 -6.17 1.65
CA THR A 84 10.00 -4.82 1.22
C THR A 84 10.32 -3.93 2.40
N THR A 85 11.06 -2.84 2.17
CA THR A 85 11.35 -1.85 3.23
C THR A 85 10.16 -0.94 3.49
N ARG A 86 9.37 -0.65 2.46
CA ARG A 86 8.17 0.17 2.60
C ARG A 86 6.97 -0.72 2.85
N VAL A 87 6.20 -0.32 3.85
CA VAL A 87 5.00 -1.04 4.30
C VAL A 87 3.87 -0.05 4.46
N TRP A 88 2.69 -0.44 4.05
CA TRP A 88 1.47 0.31 4.29
C TRP A 88 0.58 -0.45 5.27
N THR A 89 0.18 0.19 6.35
CA THR A 89 -0.77 -0.37 7.31
C THR A 89 -2.09 0.37 7.23
N ILE A 90 -3.18 -0.39 7.23
CA ILE A 90 -4.55 0.16 7.23
C ILE A 90 -5.32 -0.54 8.35
N ALA A 91 -5.55 0.16 9.45
CA ALA A 91 -6.50 -0.29 10.45
C ALA A 91 -7.90 0.18 10.07
N ARG A 92 -8.87 -0.71 10.20
CA ARG A 92 -10.29 -0.44 9.99
C ARG A 92 -11.02 -0.78 11.28
N ILE A 93 -11.72 0.17 11.86
CA ILE A 93 -12.50 0.01 13.09
C ILE A 93 -13.95 0.36 12.77
N VAL A 94 -14.87 -0.58 13.05
CA VAL A 94 -16.30 -0.37 12.76
C VAL A 94 -16.85 0.84 13.50
N LEU A 95 -17.64 1.64 12.78
CA LEU A 95 -18.34 2.81 13.25
C LEU A 95 -19.84 2.55 13.20
N SER A 96 -20.52 2.73 14.34
CA SER A 96 -21.98 2.58 14.47
C SER A 96 -22.72 3.91 14.31
N GLY A 97 -22.36 4.68 13.30
CA GLY A 97 -22.91 6.01 13.03
C GLY A 97 -22.09 7.16 13.61
N GLN A 98 -22.50 8.38 13.29
CA GLN A 98 -21.70 9.58 13.56
C GLN A 98 -21.50 9.85 15.06
N GLU A 99 -22.50 9.51 15.88
CA GLU A 99 -22.44 9.71 17.33
C GLU A 99 -21.42 8.80 18.03
N ASP A 100 -21.04 7.70 17.37
CA ASP A 100 -20.06 6.73 17.86
C ASP A 100 -18.59 7.14 17.57
N LEU A 101 -18.37 8.18 16.81
CA LEU A 101 -17.03 8.64 16.44
C LEU A 101 -16.09 8.85 17.63
N PRO A 102 -16.53 9.47 18.77
CA PRO A 102 -15.67 9.62 19.94
C PRO A 102 -15.16 8.28 20.51
N ASN A 103 -16.00 7.24 20.49
CA ASN A 103 -15.62 5.90 20.97
C ASN A 103 -14.55 5.26 20.07
N VAL A 104 -14.71 5.38 18.74
CA VAL A 104 -13.70 4.89 17.79
C VAL A 104 -12.38 5.66 17.95
N ARG A 105 -12.44 6.98 18.13
CA ARG A 105 -11.25 7.81 18.40
C ARG A 105 -10.53 7.37 19.67
N ALA A 106 -11.24 7.07 20.73
CA ALA A 106 -10.65 6.57 21.97
C ALA A 106 -9.92 5.22 21.81
N ILE A 107 -10.30 4.40 20.80
CA ILE A 107 -9.55 3.20 20.43
C ILE A 107 -8.31 3.57 19.63
N GLN A 108 -8.44 4.46 18.64
CA GLN A 108 -7.32 4.94 17.83
C GLN A 108 -6.23 5.58 18.69
N ASP A 109 -6.60 6.36 19.70
CA ASP A 109 -5.66 7.02 20.62
C ASP A 109 -4.84 6.03 21.47
N LYS A 110 -5.29 4.79 21.60
CA LYS A 110 -4.56 3.70 22.28
C LYS A 110 -3.69 2.88 21.36
N MET A 111 -3.83 3.04 20.04
CA MET A 111 -2.95 2.36 19.09
C MET A 111 -1.55 2.94 19.21
N GLN A 112 -0.54 2.08 19.08
CA GLN A 112 0.86 2.47 19.20
C GLN A 112 1.62 2.15 17.92
N LEU A 113 2.52 3.05 17.56
CA LEU A 113 3.45 2.83 16.45
C LEU A 113 4.80 3.46 16.83
N MET A 114 5.86 2.65 16.89
CA MET A 114 7.18 3.12 17.30
C MET A 114 8.29 2.19 16.76
N PRO A 115 9.51 2.70 16.57
CA PRO A 115 10.68 1.85 16.28
C PRO A 115 10.98 0.90 17.43
N LEU A 116 11.54 -0.27 17.11
CA LEU A 116 11.95 -1.27 18.11
C LEU A 116 12.94 -0.67 19.11
N SER A 117 13.92 0.10 18.66
CA SER A 117 14.92 0.75 19.52
C SER A 117 14.27 1.69 20.54
N ALA A 118 13.26 2.44 20.13
CA ALA A 118 12.54 3.34 21.03
C ALA A 118 11.74 2.58 22.10
N TYR A 119 11.10 1.48 21.72
CA TYR A 119 10.42 0.58 22.65
C TYR A 119 11.38 0.01 23.70
N GLN A 120 12.55 -0.49 23.28
CA GLN A 120 13.56 -1.06 24.17
C GLN A 120 14.14 -0.03 25.16
N MET A 121 14.19 1.25 24.77
CA MET A 121 14.68 2.33 25.62
C MET A 121 13.59 2.94 26.51
N ASP A 122 12.35 2.53 26.38
CA ASP A 122 11.16 3.15 27.02
C ASP A 122 11.12 4.70 26.81
N ARG A 123 11.48 5.13 25.61
CA ARG A 123 11.64 6.55 25.25
C ARG A 123 11.06 6.81 23.87
N TRP A 124 9.75 6.86 23.79
CA TRP A 124 9.10 7.24 22.54
C TRP A 124 8.19 8.44 22.72
N THR A 125 8.44 9.45 21.93
CA THR A 125 7.49 10.53 21.66
C THR A 125 7.28 10.56 20.18
N ALA A 126 6.03 10.35 19.74
CA ALA A 126 5.70 10.44 18.34
C ALA A 126 6.09 11.84 17.80
N PRO A 127 6.75 11.91 16.64
CA PRO A 127 7.08 13.20 16.05
C PRO A 127 5.80 13.98 15.77
N ALA A 128 5.86 15.30 15.93
CA ALA A 128 4.75 16.16 15.54
C ALA A 128 4.48 15.98 14.04
N GLY A 129 3.21 15.85 13.69
CA GLY A 129 2.80 15.79 12.29
C GLY A 129 3.15 17.09 11.56
N THR A 130 3.62 16.97 10.33
CA THR A 130 3.82 18.09 9.40
C THR A 130 2.88 17.94 8.22
N TYR A 131 2.37 19.05 7.71
CA TYR A 131 1.60 19.08 6.49
C TYR A 131 2.39 19.86 5.43
N ASP A 132 2.64 19.21 4.30
CA ASP A 132 3.26 19.84 3.15
C ASP A 132 2.26 19.92 2.00
N PRO A 133 1.81 21.13 1.59
CA PRO A 133 0.88 21.31 0.49
C PRO A 133 1.34 20.72 -0.84
N ALA A 134 2.66 20.53 -1.02
CA ALA A 134 3.21 19.93 -2.23
C ALA A 134 2.73 18.47 -2.44
N TYR A 135 2.31 17.80 -1.38
CA TYR A 135 1.78 16.43 -1.42
C TYR A 135 0.25 16.35 -1.37
N ASP A 136 -0.44 17.50 -1.39
CA ASP A 136 -1.91 17.54 -1.41
C ASP A 136 -2.46 17.43 -2.84
N PHE A 137 -2.37 16.24 -3.40
CA PHE A 137 -2.87 15.93 -4.75
C PHE A 137 -3.63 14.60 -4.76
N VAL A 138 -4.42 14.38 -5.80
CA VAL A 138 -5.08 13.08 -6.04
C VAL A 138 -4.04 12.10 -6.60
N PRO A 139 -3.60 11.06 -5.84
CA PRO A 139 -2.45 10.23 -6.20
C PRO A 139 -2.55 9.59 -7.58
N VAL A 140 -3.72 9.02 -7.93
CA VAL A 140 -3.94 8.39 -9.24
C VAL A 140 -3.77 9.38 -10.39
N GLN A 141 -4.28 10.61 -10.24
CA GLN A 141 -4.13 11.65 -11.27
C GLN A 141 -2.68 12.08 -11.41
N HIS A 142 -1.97 12.22 -10.30
CA HIS A 142 -0.56 12.56 -10.30
C HIS A 142 0.27 11.49 -11.04
N VAL A 143 0.11 10.21 -10.68
CA VAL A 143 0.83 9.10 -11.32
C VAL A 143 0.54 9.02 -12.82
N LEU A 144 -0.72 9.20 -13.24
CA LEU A 144 -1.10 9.16 -14.66
C LEU A 144 -0.62 10.39 -15.45
N ALA A 145 -0.21 11.46 -14.78
CA ALA A 145 0.32 12.67 -15.40
C ALA A 145 1.84 12.63 -15.59
N LEU A 146 2.55 11.69 -14.95
CA LEU A 146 4.00 11.56 -15.07
C LEU A 146 4.42 11.28 -16.51
N SER A 147 5.56 11.85 -16.91
CA SER A 147 6.25 11.42 -18.12
C SER A 147 6.77 9.97 -18.00
N PRO A 148 7.06 9.28 -19.10
CA PRO A 148 7.68 7.95 -19.03
C PRO A 148 8.96 7.96 -18.21
N GLN A 149 9.80 8.99 -18.38
CA GLN A 149 11.06 9.13 -17.64
C GLN A 149 10.82 9.22 -16.14
N GLU A 150 9.96 10.14 -15.69
CA GLU A 150 9.64 10.30 -14.27
C GLU A 150 9.02 9.03 -13.67
N PHE A 151 8.11 8.39 -14.40
CA PHE A 151 7.44 7.19 -13.94
C PHE A 151 8.42 6.03 -13.73
N PHE A 152 9.24 5.72 -14.75
CA PHE A 152 10.14 4.58 -14.67
C PHE A 152 11.40 4.84 -13.83
N ASP A 153 11.93 6.06 -13.79
CA ASP A 153 13.03 6.40 -12.87
C ASP A 153 12.59 6.27 -11.41
N THR A 154 11.37 6.74 -11.09
CA THR A 154 10.80 6.55 -9.75
C THR A 154 10.60 5.06 -9.43
N ALA A 155 10.06 4.29 -10.37
CA ALA A 155 9.88 2.85 -10.19
C ALA A 155 11.21 2.11 -9.99
N ASN A 156 12.22 2.42 -10.80
CA ASN A 156 13.56 1.84 -10.71
C ASN A 156 14.21 2.12 -9.35
N GLN A 157 14.13 3.37 -8.89
CA GLN A 157 14.65 3.77 -7.58
C GLN A 157 13.91 3.04 -6.44
N LEU A 158 12.60 2.95 -6.50
CA LEU A 158 11.82 2.26 -5.48
C LEU A 158 12.13 0.75 -5.44
N MET A 159 12.39 0.13 -6.56
CA MET A 159 12.75 -1.28 -6.64
C MET A 159 14.10 -1.62 -6.00
N GLU A 160 15.02 -0.66 -5.79
CA GLU A 160 16.29 -0.92 -5.10
C GLU A 160 16.09 -1.44 -3.67
N THR A 161 15.16 -0.85 -2.95
CA THR A 161 14.87 -1.17 -1.55
C THR A 161 13.62 -2.02 -1.38
N ASN A 162 12.81 -2.12 -2.43
CA ASN A 162 11.58 -2.89 -2.48
C ASN A 162 11.64 -3.87 -3.65
N PRO A 163 12.46 -4.92 -3.55
CA PRO A 163 12.74 -5.80 -4.68
C PRO A 163 11.44 -6.47 -5.18
N PRO A 164 11.29 -6.62 -6.49
CA PRO A 164 10.24 -7.44 -7.08
C PRO A 164 10.35 -8.89 -6.61
N ALA A 165 9.23 -9.61 -6.60
CA ALA A 165 9.22 -11.02 -6.25
C ALA A 165 10.00 -11.87 -7.28
N ALA A 166 10.49 -13.03 -6.88
CA ALA A 166 11.20 -13.94 -7.79
C ALA A 166 10.35 -14.33 -9.01
N ALA A 167 9.03 -14.39 -8.85
CA ALA A 167 8.08 -14.66 -9.94
C ALA A 167 8.08 -13.57 -11.03
N ASP A 168 8.57 -12.37 -10.74
CA ASP A 168 8.61 -11.24 -11.68
C ASP A 168 9.84 -11.28 -12.59
N ALA A 169 10.78 -12.20 -12.37
CA ALA A 169 11.99 -12.30 -13.17
C ALA A 169 11.75 -12.41 -14.70
N PRO A 170 10.72 -13.09 -15.21
CA PRO A 170 10.42 -13.09 -16.65
C PRO A 170 10.07 -11.70 -17.19
N VAL A 171 9.17 -10.97 -16.54
CA VAL A 171 8.77 -9.63 -17.01
C VAL A 171 9.91 -8.62 -16.88
N LEU A 172 10.72 -8.71 -15.82
CA LEU A 172 11.89 -7.86 -15.67
C LEU A 172 12.92 -8.08 -16.80
N ARG A 173 13.12 -9.32 -17.28
CA ARG A 173 13.97 -9.59 -18.44
C ARG A 173 13.43 -8.95 -19.71
N GLU A 174 12.12 -8.93 -19.91
CA GLU A 174 11.50 -8.24 -21.06
C GLU A 174 11.68 -6.72 -20.97
N LEU A 175 11.57 -6.16 -19.77
CA LEU A 175 11.71 -4.73 -19.50
C LEU A 175 13.17 -4.25 -19.47
N ALA A 176 14.14 -5.15 -19.34
CA ALA A 176 15.56 -4.80 -19.26
C ALA A 176 16.07 -4.03 -20.49
N ALA A 177 15.51 -4.29 -21.68
CA ALA A 177 15.82 -3.56 -22.91
C ALA A 177 15.41 -2.07 -22.86
N LEU A 178 14.54 -1.70 -21.91
CA LEU A 178 14.11 -0.34 -21.64
C LEU A 178 14.81 0.26 -20.41
N HIS A 179 15.77 -0.43 -19.82
CA HIS A 179 16.40 -0.06 -18.56
C HIS A 179 15.37 0.13 -17.43
N VAL A 180 14.45 -0.84 -17.30
CA VAL A 180 13.48 -0.91 -16.21
C VAL A 180 13.83 -2.09 -15.32
N GLY A 181 14.17 -1.81 -14.06
CA GLY A 181 14.59 -2.77 -13.05
C GLY A 181 15.22 -2.09 -11.84
N PRO A 182 15.54 -2.82 -10.77
CA PRO A 182 16.12 -2.27 -9.56
C PRO A 182 17.40 -1.49 -9.84
N GLY A 183 17.43 -0.19 -9.51
CA GLY A 183 18.58 0.70 -9.68
C GLY A 183 18.94 1.05 -11.13
N GLU A 184 18.15 0.61 -12.09
CA GLU A 184 18.35 0.99 -13.50
C GLU A 184 17.99 2.47 -13.72
N LYS A 185 18.47 3.02 -14.82
CA LYS A 185 18.12 4.35 -15.28
C LYS A 185 17.38 4.26 -16.59
N PHE A 186 16.13 4.61 -16.61
CA PHE A 186 15.27 4.50 -17.78
C PHE A 186 15.82 5.33 -18.95
N ASP A 187 15.78 4.78 -20.17
CA ASP A 187 16.11 5.50 -21.39
C ASP A 187 14.85 5.73 -22.24
N ASP A 188 14.31 6.92 -22.21
CA ASP A 188 13.13 7.30 -22.99
C ASP A 188 13.35 7.20 -24.50
N LYS A 189 14.60 7.27 -24.95
CA LYS A 189 14.98 7.07 -26.37
C LYS A 189 14.71 5.64 -26.84
N ALA A 190 14.75 4.67 -25.90
CA ALA A 190 14.39 3.27 -26.22
C ALA A 190 12.94 3.12 -26.68
N LEU A 191 12.03 4.04 -26.29
CA LEU A 191 10.67 4.11 -26.80
C LEU A 191 10.58 4.68 -28.23
N GLY A 192 11.69 5.20 -28.77
CA GLY A 192 11.82 5.76 -30.12
C GLY A 192 11.27 7.16 -30.27
N LEU A 193 11.35 7.66 -31.51
CA LEU A 193 10.78 8.96 -31.85
C LEU A 193 9.29 9.03 -31.45
N PHE A 194 8.89 10.16 -30.86
CA PHE A 194 7.53 10.39 -30.35
C PHE A 194 7.17 9.59 -29.08
N SER A 195 8.13 9.30 -28.20
CA SER A 195 7.94 8.58 -26.93
C SER A 195 6.76 9.11 -26.12
N GLY A 196 6.64 10.43 -25.95
CA GLY A 196 5.53 11.04 -25.20
C GLY A 196 4.14 10.83 -25.84
N LEU A 197 4.04 10.79 -27.18
CA LEU A 197 2.76 10.50 -27.86
C LEU A 197 2.40 9.01 -27.70
N ARG A 198 3.38 8.12 -27.86
CA ARG A 198 3.19 6.68 -27.64
C ARG A 198 2.76 6.38 -26.21
N TRP A 199 3.37 7.04 -25.23
CA TRP A 199 2.99 6.95 -23.83
C TRP A 199 1.54 7.31 -23.59
N LYS A 200 1.11 8.46 -24.10
CA LYS A 200 -0.30 8.90 -23.99
C LYS A 200 -1.28 7.92 -24.64
N LEU A 201 -0.94 7.41 -25.81
CA LEU A 201 -1.78 6.41 -26.49
C LEU A 201 -1.84 5.09 -25.71
N MET A 202 -0.71 4.67 -25.13
CA MET A 202 -0.65 3.48 -24.29
C MET A 202 -1.50 3.64 -23.02
N LEU A 203 -1.47 4.78 -22.35
CA LEU A 203 -2.31 5.05 -21.17
C LEU A 203 -3.81 5.06 -21.52
N LEU A 204 -4.19 5.55 -22.69
CA LEU A 204 -5.57 5.47 -23.18
C LEU A 204 -6.01 4.02 -23.40
N GLN A 205 -5.15 3.19 -24.02
CA GLN A 205 -5.42 1.77 -24.24
C GLN A 205 -5.45 0.99 -22.91
N LEU A 206 -4.56 1.32 -21.98
CA LEU A 206 -4.51 0.72 -20.65
C LEU A 206 -5.84 0.89 -19.92
N LYS A 207 -6.44 2.07 -19.95
CA LYS A 207 -7.75 2.32 -19.32
C LYS A 207 -8.85 1.38 -19.83
N GLY A 208 -8.85 1.07 -21.12
CA GLY A 208 -9.77 0.09 -21.72
C GLY A 208 -9.48 -1.35 -21.25
N LYS A 209 -8.20 -1.74 -21.22
CA LYS A 209 -7.77 -3.06 -20.73
C LYS A 209 -8.11 -3.26 -19.26
N LEU A 210 -7.87 -2.26 -18.41
CA LEU A 210 -8.19 -2.35 -16.98
C LEU A 210 -9.70 -2.50 -16.72
N LYS A 211 -10.54 -1.81 -17.50
CA LYS A 211 -12.00 -1.99 -17.41
C LYS A 211 -12.44 -3.41 -17.80
N ALA A 212 -11.84 -3.96 -18.86
CA ALA A 212 -12.14 -5.31 -19.29
C ALA A 212 -11.68 -6.33 -18.23
N GLU A 213 -10.51 -6.11 -17.66
CA GLU A 213 -9.98 -6.95 -16.59
C GLU A 213 -10.87 -6.92 -15.33
N ALA A 214 -11.35 -5.74 -14.93
CA ALA A 214 -12.29 -5.62 -13.83
C ALA A 214 -13.53 -6.52 -14.02
N ALA A 215 -14.04 -6.60 -15.23
CA ALA A 215 -15.19 -7.46 -15.52
C ALA A 215 -14.88 -8.97 -15.36
N ASN A 216 -13.62 -9.39 -15.62
CA ASN A 216 -13.21 -10.79 -15.48
C ASN A 216 -13.14 -11.24 -14.02
N TYR A 217 -12.83 -10.34 -13.09
CA TYR A 217 -12.73 -10.64 -11.66
C TYR A 217 -13.97 -10.25 -10.85
N ALA A 218 -14.93 -9.56 -11.47
CA ALA A 218 -16.17 -9.17 -10.83
C ALA A 218 -17.06 -10.40 -10.58
N GLN A 219 -17.43 -10.61 -9.34
CA GLN A 219 -18.37 -11.65 -8.93
C GLN A 219 -19.65 -10.99 -8.42
N GLN A 220 -20.78 -11.32 -9.05
CA GLN A 220 -22.08 -10.80 -8.62
C GLN A 220 -22.69 -11.70 -7.55
N MET A 221 -23.00 -11.11 -6.40
CA MET A 221 -23.71 -11.76 -5.31
C MET A 221 -24.96 -10.95 -4.94
N GLY A 222 -26.10 -11.32 -5.55
CA GLY A 222 -27.31 -10.53 -5.44
C GLY A 222 -27.19 -9.16 -6.14
N GLN A 223 -27.30 -8.09 -5.37
CA GLN A 223 -27.10 -6.72 -5.86
C GLN A 223 -25.66 -6.18 -5.68
N TRP A 224 -24.77 -6.98 -5.06
CA TRP A 224 -23.41 -6.61 -4.77
C TRP A 224 -22.45 -7.15 -5.82
N ILE A 225 -21.38 -6.41 -6.08
CA ILE A 225 -20.26 -6.85 -6.88
C ILE A 225 -19.06 -6.99 -5.96
N TYR A 226 -18.48 -8.17 -5.94
CA TYR A 226 -17.24 -8.46 -5.21
C TYR A 226 -16.12 -8.71 -6.20
N TYR A 227 -14.93 -8.31 -5.81
CA TYR A 227 -13.69 -8.67 -6.49
C TYR A 227 -12.99 -9.69 -5.61
N GLY A 228 -12.89 -10.91 -6.11
CA GLY A 228 -12.30 -12.03 -5.39
C GLY A 228 -10.78 -12.13 -5.58
N ASP A 229 -10.26 -13.31 -5.31
CA ASP A 229 -8.87 -13.63 -5.56
C ASP A 229 -8.44 -13.21 -6.99
N PRO A 230 -7.22 -12.67 -7.14
CA PRO A 230 -6.14 -12.63 -6.15
C PRO A 230 -5.95 -11.27 -5.44
N ILE A 231 -7.01 -10.58 -4.99
CA ILE A 231 -6.84 -9.32 -4.22
C ILE A 231 -5.98 -9.60 -2.98
N GLY A 232 -4.90 -8.80 -2.83
CA GLY A 232 -3.98 -8.90 -1.71
C GLY A 232 -2.90 -9.98 -1.86
N ASP A 233 -2.98 -10.84 -2.87
CA ASP A 233 -1.92 -11.77 -3.28
C ASP A 233 -1.90 -11.86 -4.81
N PHE A 234 -1.45 -10.77 -5.42
CA PHE A 234 -1.58 -10.60 -6.87
C PHE A 234 -0.68 -11.51 -7.70
N GLY A 235 0.43 -12.02 -7.13
CA GLY A 235 1.41 -12.80 -7.88
C GLY A 235 1.80 -12.07 -9.17
N THR A 236 1.62 -12.73 -10.31
CA THR A 236 1.89 -12.18 -11.66
C THR A 236 0.66 -11.58 -12.36
N ALA A 237 -0.45 -11.38 -11.66
CA ALA A 237 -1.65 -10.76 -12.19
C ALA A 237 -1.51 -9.22 -12.27
N TYR A 238 -0.52 -8.73 -13.05
CA TYR A 238 -0.13 -7.31 -13.10
C TYR A 238 -1.27 -6.38 -13.50
N THR A 239 -2.08 -6.78 -14.49
CA THR A 239 -3.20 -5.97 -14.96
C THR A 239 -4.25 -5.83 -13.87
N TYR A 240 -4.51 -6.90 -13.15
CA TYR A 240 -5.45 -6.89 -12.03
C TYR A 240 -4.94 -6.04 -10.86
N ARG A 241 -3.67 -6.16 -10.48
CA ARG A 241 -3.04 -5.28 -9.47
C ARG A 241 -3.16 -3.81 -9.87
N ALA A 242 -2.85 -3.47 -11.13
CA ALA A 242 -2.96 -2.11 -11.63
C ALA A 242 -4.42 -1.60 -11.62
N MET A 243 -5.38 -2.47 -11.94
CA MET A 243 -6.81 -2.16 -11.87
C MET A 243 -7.22 -1.82 -10.43
N VAL A 244 -6.87 -2.68 -9.46
CA VAL A 244 -7.18 -2.47 -8.04
C VAL A 244 -6.57 -1.16 -7.54
N ALA A 245 -5.30 -0.89 -7.85
CA ALA A 245 -4.62 0.34 -7.46
C ALA A 245 -5.28 1.60 -8.04
N LEU A 246 -5.72 1.56 -9.31
CA LEU A 246 -6.39 2.69 -9.96
C LEU A 246 -7.85 2.89 -9.54
N MET A 247 -8.51 1.85 -9.07
CA MET A 247 -9.89 1.93 -8.57
C MET A 247 -9.96 2.20 -7.06
N GLY A 248 -8.82 2.21 -6.36
CA GLY A 248 -8.77 2.44 -4.93
C GLY A 248 -9.45 1.34 -4.11
N LEU A 249 -9.38 0.09 -4.59
CA LEU A 249 -9.95 -1.08 -3.91
C LEU A 249 -8.95 -1.73 -2.94
N GLY A 250 -7.86 -1.04 -2.62
CA GLY A 250 -6.84 -1.47 -1.68
C GLY A 250 -7.22 -1.21 -0.22
#